data_1774744c20215d7a035e10e181537313
#
_entry.id   1774744c20215d7a035e10e181537313
#
_cell.length_a   1.000
_cell.length_b   1.000
_cell.length_c   1.000
_cell.angle_alpha   90.00
_cell.angle_beta   90.00
_cell.angle_gamma   90.00
#
_symmetry.space_group_name_H-M   'P 1'
#
loop_
_entity.id
_entity.type
_entity.pdbx_description
1 polymer ?
#
loop_
_entity_poly.entity_id
_entity_poly.type
_entity_poly.pdbx_seq_one_letter_code
_entity_poly.pdbx_strand_id
1 'polypeptide(L)'
;MIKKILMTAAASAVLLSAAFQAQALKREQRATWMSAYVADWPSSPITDNNAEALKTICQNNLDSLQRNNFTTIYYHARTMCDAMYDSKYEPWSSYVSSTRGVAPAFDPMAYLVENAHKRGIEVYAWMNPYRYINSTYSTGWGNAGGDKNYENSHPDWLIKWENNGRTWTILNPALPEVKQRIIDVTIDLISKYDVDGVVFDDYFYQNGLPASYDAADYAKYTAAGGTMSQLDWRRENVNDMVRQLYAAIKAAKPWVRFGIGPAGVAG
;
A
#
# COMPACT_ATOMS: atom_id res chain seq x y z
N MET A 1 -24.71 52.85 -26.30
CA MET A 1 -24.87 51.38 -26.25
C MET A 1 -23.52 50.67 -26.18
N ILE A 2 -22.54 50.98 -27.00
CA ILE A 2 -21.20 50.34 -27.06
C ILE A 2 -20.40 50.42 -25.73
N LYS A 3 -20.42 51.57 -25.00
CA LYS A 3 -19.72 51.71 -23.70
C LYS A 3 -20.27 50.77 -22.60
N LYS A 4 -21.60 50.51 -22.59
CA LYS A 4 -22.20 49.57 -21.62
C LYS A 4 -21.82 48.11 -21.93
N ILE A 5 -21.69 47.75 -23.21
CA ILE A 5 -21.30 46.40 -23.64
C ILE A 5 -19.84 46.15 -23.30
N LEU A 6 -18.95 47.14 -23.49
CA LEU A 6 -17.54 47.04 -23.12
C LEU A 6 -17.33 46.93 -21.61
N MET A 7 -18.10 47.64 -20.77
CA MET A 7 -18.02 47.54 -19.32
C MET A 7 -18.50 46.15 -18.79
N THR A 8 -19.55 45.60 -19.38
CA THR A 8 -20.06 44.27 -19.03
C THR A 8 -19.06 43.17 -19.46
N ALA A 9 -18.46 43.27 -20.63
CA ALA A 9 -17.45 42.31 -21.07
C ALA A 9 -16.17 42.36 -20.21
N ALA A 10 -15.73 43.56 -19.79
CA ALA A 10 -14.61 43.71 -18.88
C ALA A 10 -14.87 43.15 -17.46
N ALA A 11 -16.08 43.40 -16.93
CA ALA A 11 -16.47 42.85 -15.62
C ALA A 11 -16.57 41.31 -15.66
N SER A 12 -17.10 40.73 -16.75
CA SER A 12 -17.16 39.27 -16.91
C SER A 12 -15.76 38.65 -17.05
N ALA A 13 -14.82 39.34 -17.75
CA ALA A 13 -13.43 38.85 -17.86
C ALA A 13 -12.69 38.90 -16.53
N VAL A 14 -12.94 39.92 -15.70
CA VAL A 14 -12.33 40.02 -14.36
C VAL A 14 -12.92 38.94 -13.41
N LEU A 15 -14.20 38.65 -13.49
CA LEU A 15 -14.85 37.59 -12.70
C LEU A 15 -14.36 36.21 -13.14
N LEU A 16 -14.15 35.95 -14.43
CA LEU A 16 -13.56 34.72 -14.93
C LEU A 16 -12.08 34.57 -14.52
N SER A 17 -11.29 35.66 -14.57
CA SER A 17 -9.90 35.61 -14.13
C SER A 17 -9.79 35.41 -12.61
N ALA A 18 -10.67 35.99 -11.82
CA ALA A 18 -10.75 35.75 -10.37
C ALA A 18 -11.17 34.28 -10.04
N ALA A 19 -12.07 33.71 -10.83
CA ALA A 19 -12.45 32.30 -10.69
C ALA A 19 -11.31 31.35 -11.09
N PHE A 20 -10.48 31.71 -12.08
CA PHE A 20 -9.27 30.95 -12.42
C PHE A 20 -8.11 31.13 -11.42
N GLN A 21 -8.06 32.23 -10.69
CA GLN A 21 -7.11 32.46 -9.59
C GLN A 21 -7.59 31.89 -8.22
N ALA A 22 -8.85 31.50 -8.10
CA ALA A 22 -9.33 30.64 -7.03
C ALA A 22 -8.82 29.19 -7.22
N GLN A 23 -7.58 29.07 -7.71
CA GLN A 23 -6.86 27.82 -7.80
C GLN A 23 -6.67 27.30 -6.39
N ALA A 24 -7.35 26.21 -6.16
CA ALA A 24 -7.30 25.33 -5.02
C ALA A 24 -6.28 25.76 -3.96
N LEU A 25 -6.74 26.35 -2.86
CA LEU A 25 -6.01 26.31 -1.62
C LEU A 25 -5.40 24.90 -1.53
N LYS A 26 -4.07 24.80 -1.57
CA LYS A 26 -3.40 23.52 -1.37
C LYS A 26 -3.98 22.96 -0.09
N ARG A 27 -4.84 21.94 -0.20
CA ARG A 27 -5.36 21.27 0.99
C ARG A 27 -4.15 20.68 1.68
N GLU A 28 -3.85 21.18 2.86
CA GLU A 28 -2.84 20.59 3.71
C GLU A 28 -3.27 19.17 4.05
N GLN A 29 -2.43 18.20 3.73
CA GLN A 29 -2.67 16.83 4.11
C GLN A 29 -2.17 16.61 5.54
N ARG A 30 -3.11 16.48 6.48
CA ARG A 30 -2.82 16.10 7.86
C ARG A 30 -3.14 14.63 8.01
N ALA A 31 -2.11 13.80 7.97
CA ALA A 31 -2.25 12.36 7.90
C ALA A 31 -1.77 11.66 9.17
N THR A 32 -2.33 10.50 9.43
CA THR A 32 -1.84 9.55 10.45
C THR A 32 -1.68 8.17 9.83
N TRP A 33 -0.77 7.38 10.41
CA TRP A 33 -0.62 5.97 10.12
C TRP A 33 -1.49 5.17 11.09
N MET A 34 -2.09 4.09 10.60
CA MET A 34 -2.92 3.19 11.40
C MET A 34 -2.64 1.74 10.99
N SER A 35 -2.24 0.90 11.93
CA SER A 35 -1.85 -0.48 11.63
C SER A 35 -2.25 -1.47 12.73
N ALA A 36 -2.93 -2.55 12.34
CA ALA A 36 -3.17 -3.68 13.23
C ALA A 36 -1.85 -4.40 13.63
N TYR A 37 -0.80 -4.30 12.81
CA TYR A 37 0.52 -4.87 13.11
C TYR A 37 1.12 -4.32 14.41
N VAL A 38 0.85 -3.06 14.75
CA VAL A 38 1.29 -2.42 15.99
C VAL A 38 0.14 -2.16 16.96
N ALA A 39 -0.99 -2.84 16.74
CA ALA A 39 -2.19 -2.78 17.58
C ALA A 39 -2.85 -1.39 17.69
N ASP A 40 -2.73 -0.55 16.65
CA ASP A 40 -3.48 0.70 16.61
C ASP A 40 -4.97 0.44 16.40
N TRP A 41 -5.33 -0.13 15.24
CA TRP A 41 -6.67 -0.60 14.94
C TRP A 41 -6.69 -1.52 13.69
N PRO A 42 -7.42 -2.67 13.76
CA PRO A 42 -7.95 -3.24 15.01
C PRO A 42 -6.81 -3.59 15.98
N SER A 43 -7.05 -3.38 17.28
CA SER A 43 -6.06 -3.61 18.33
C SER A 43 -5.89 -5.07 18.73
N SER A 44 -6.70 -5.95 18.16
CA SER A 44 -6.69 -7.41 18.33
C SER A 44 -7.41 -8.06 17.16
N PRO A 45 -7.23 -9.38 16.92
CA PRO A 45 -8.02 -10.11 15.95
C PRO A 45 -9.52 -9.93 16.18
N ILE A 46 -10.25 -9.74 15.08
CA ILE A 46 -11.69 -9.47 15.08
C ILE A 46 -12.45 -10.78 15.15
N THR A 47 -13.18 -10.98 16.24
CA THR A 47 -14.04 -12.13 16.50
C THR A 47 -15.48 -11.69 16.75
N ASP A 48 -16.45 -12.60 16.72
CA ASP A 48 -17.85 -12.26 17.04
C ASP A 48 -17.99 -11.63 18.42
N ASN A 49 -17.15 -12.04 19.38
CA ASN A 49 -17.21 -11.56 20.77
C ASN A 49 -16.73 -10.12 20.95
N ASN A 50 -15.86 -9.59 20.06
CA ASN A 50 -15.28 -8.26 20.20
C ASN A 50 -15.59 -7.32 19.02
N ALA A 51 -16.30 -7.78 18.01
CA ALA A 51 -16.57 -7.04 16.78
C ALA A 51 -17.19 -5.66 17.06
N GLU A 52 -18.22 -5.59 17.88
CA GLU A 52 -18.90 -4.33 18.19
C GLU A 52 -18.03 -3.37 19.03
N ALA A 53 -17.21 -3.92 19.94
CA ALA A 53 -16.26 -3.10 20.70
C ALA A 53 -15.18 -2.49 19.78
N LEU A 54 -14.65 -3.28 18.84
CA LEU A 54 -13.65 -2.79 17.86
C LEU A 54 -14.24 -1.77 16.89
N LYS A 55 -15.49 -1.92 16.46
CA LYS A 55 -16.20 -0.90 15.69
C LYS A 55 -16.36 0.39 16.50
N THR A 56 -16.73 0.30 17.77
CA THR A 56 -16.85 1.46 18.66
C THR A 56 -15.51 2.18 18.81
N ILE A 57 -14.41 1.45 18.98
CA ILE A 57 -13.06 2.01 19.05
C ILE A 57 -12.72 2.75 17.73
N CYS A 58 -13.06 2.15 16.58
CA CYS A 58 -12.87 2.80 15.29
C CYS A 58 -13.62 4.13 15.20
N GLN A 59 -14.91 4.15 15.57
CA GLN A 59 -15.71 5.37 15.56
C GLN A 59 -15.08 6.47 16.44
N ASN A 60 -14.67 6.12 17.66
CA ASN A 60 -14.04 7.05 18.59
C ASN A 60 -12.71 7.61 18.03
N ASN A 61 -11.90 6.76 17.39
CA ASN A 61 -10.66 7.18 16.74
C ASN A 61 -10.96 8.14 15.59
N LEU A 62 -11.91 7.82 14.72
CA LEU A 62 -12.30 8.67 13.60
C LEU A 62 -12.88 10.01 14.06
N ASP A 63 -13.70 10.02 15.11
CA ASP A 63 -14.22 11.27 15.71
C ASP A 63 -13.09 12.12 16.29
N SER A 64 -12.10 11.48 16.90
CA SER A 64 -10.92 12.18 17.42
C SER A 64 -10.08 12.78 16.30
N LEU A 65 -9.84 12.04 15.23
CA LEU A 65 -9.12 12.52 14.05
C LEU A 65 -9.84 13.70 13.41
N GLN A 66 -11.16 13.62 13.23
CA GLN A 66 -11.98 14.71 12.68
C GLN A 66 -11.90 15.96 13.55
N ARG A 67 -12.06 15.85 14.88
CA ARG A 67 -11.95 17.00 15.82
C ARG A 67 -10.58 17.67 15.79
N ASN A 68 -9.52 16.92 15.47
CA ASN A 68 -8.16 17.42 15.36
C ASN A 68 -7.76 17.80 13.92
N ASN A 69 -8.75 17.90 13.01
CA ASN A 69 -8.59 18.28 11.61
C ASN A 69 -7.63 17.38 10.83
N PHE A 70 -7.54 16.10 11.15
CA PHE A 70 -6.89 15.14 10.28
C PHE A 70 -7.74 14.91 9.04
N THR A 71 -7.07 14.82 7.90
CA THR A 71 -7.72 14.70 6.59
C THR A 71 -7.46 13.35 5.93
N THR A 72 -6.52 12.57 6.45
CA THR A 72 -6.07 11.34 5.80
C THR A 72 -5.62 10.29 6.80
N ILE A 73 -5.95 9.04 6.51
CA ILE A 73 -5.43 7.85 7.21
C ILE A 73 -4.65 7.01 6.21
N TYR A 74 -3.42 6.64 6.55
CA TYR A 74 -2.67 5.57 5.90
C TYR A 74 -2.92 4.27 6.65
N TYR A 75 -3.84 3.43 6.14
CA TYR A 75 -4.20 2.16 6.76
C TYR A 75 -3.34 1.02 6.23
N HIS A 76 -2.68 0.29 7.10
CA HIS A 76 -1.79 -0.81 6.75
C HIS A 76 -2.58 -2.01 6.21
N ALA A 77 -2.82 -2.02 4.92
CA ALA A 77 -3.63 -3.00 4.23
C ALA A 77 -2.88 -4.31 3.94
N ARG A 78 -1.55 -4.23 3.75
CA ARG A 78 -0.70 -5.36 3.38
C ARG A 78 0.63 -5.29 4.11
N THR A 79 0.91 -6.23 5.00
CA THR A 79 2.10 -6.22 5.86
C THR A 79 3.20 -7.17 5.39
N MET A 80 2.87 -8.45 5.21
CA MET A 80 3.80 -9.55 4.93
C MET A 80 3.16 -10.55 3.95
N CYS A 81 2.83 -10.11 2.74
CA CYS A 81 2.09 -10.88 1.75
C CYS A 81 0.82 -11.49 2.36
N ASP A 82 0.14 -10.71 3.17
CA ASP A 82 -1.13 -10.99 3.80
C ASP A 82 -2.01 -9.74 3.75
N ALA A 83 -3.31 -9.89 3.91
CA ALA A 83 -4.25 -8.82 3.70
C ALA A 83 -5.06 -8.51 4.96
N MET A 84 -5.23 -7.21 5.24
CA MET A 84 -6.18 -6.69 6.23
C MET A 84 -7.54 -6.37 5.58
N TYR A 85 -7.84 -7.03 4.45
CA TYR A 85 -9.03 -6.86 3.63
C TYR A 85 -9.32 -8.17 2.88
N ASP A 86 -10.49 -8.33 2.28
CA ASP A 86 -10.81 -9.51 1.47
C ASP A 86 -10.05 -9.52 0.15
N SER A 87 -8.86 -10.11 0.15
CA SER A 87 -8.00 -10.24 -1.03
C SER A 87 -8.29 -11.53 -1.80
N LYS A 88 -8.35 -11.40 -3.14
CA LYS A 88 -8.38 -12.53 -4.05
C LYS A 88 -7.08 -13.34 -4.00
N TYR A 89 -5.94 -12.68 -3.78
CA TYR A 89 -4.61 -13.24 -4.01
C TYR A 89 -3.86 -13.63 -2.74
N GLU A 90 -4.15 -12.97 -1.63
CA GLU A 90 -3.40 -13.12 -0.38
C GLU A 90 -4.30 -13.56 0.78
N PRO A 91 -3.77 -14.28 1.76
CA PRO A 91 -4.56 -14.74 2.88
C PRO A 91 -4.92 -13.57 3.82
N TRP A 92 -6.02 -13.68 4.53
CA TRP A 92 -6.30 -12.82 5.67
C TRP A 92 -5.13 -12.82 6.66
N SER A 93 -4.75 -11.64 7.10
CA SER A 93 -3.68 -11.49 8.09
C SER A 93 -4.11 -11.97 9.47
N SER A 94 -3.18 -12.61 10.19
CA SER A 94 -3.39 -12.96 11.60
C SER A 94 -3.50 -11.75 12.53
N TYR A 95 -3.19 -10.56 12.07
CA TYR A 95 -3.38 -9.32 12.84
C TYR A 95 -4.84 -8.87 12.89
N VAL A 96 -5.64 -9.25 11.90
CA VAL A 96 -7.07 -8.92 11.86
C VAL A 96 -7.97 -10.15 12.07
N SER A 97 -7.39 -11.35 11.98
CA SER A 97 -8.10 -12.62 12.17
C SER A 97 -7.39 -13.47 13.21
N SER A 98 -8.11 -14.31 13.90
CA SER A 98 -7.52 -15.25 14.88
C SER A 98 -6.58 -16.26 14.23
N THR A 99 -6.77 -16.54 12.95
CA THR A 99 -5.98 -17.51 12.17
C THR A 99 -5.73 -16.95 10.78
N ARG A 100 -4.45 -16.94 10.35
CA ARG A 100 -4.09 -16.54 9.00
C ARG A 100 -4.89 -17.31 7.94
N GLY A 101 -5.46 -16.59 6.99
CA GLY A 101 -6.28 -17.16 5.93
C GLY A 101 -7.76 -17.35 6.24
N VAL A 102 -8.16 -17.19 7.50
CA VAL A 102 -9.57 -17.23 7.91
C VAL A 102 -10.11 -15.80 7.95
N ALA A 103 -11.32 -15.60 7.42
CA ALA A 103 -11.96 -14.30 7.46
C ALA A 103 -12.28 -13.86 8.90
N PRO A 104 -12.06 -12.57 9.26
CA PRO A 104 -12.52 -12.01 10.53
C PRO A 104 -14.05 -11.86 10.54
N ALA A 105 -14.62 -11.56 11.72
CA ALA A 105 -16.08 -11.38 11.88
C ALA A 105 -16.64 -10.18 11.07
N PHE A 106 -15.81 -9.21 10.72
CA PHE A 106 -16.14 -8.17 9.74
C PHE A 106 -14.88 -7.73 8.99
N ASP A 107 -15.05 -7.15 7.80
CA ASP A 107 -13.96 -6.60 6.99
C ASP A 107 -13.54 -5.23 7.55
N PRO A 108 -12.33 -5.11 8.15
CA PRO A 108 -11.89 -3.87 8.75
C PRO A 108 -11.65 -2.75 7.73
N MET A 109 -11.17 -3.10 6.52
CA MET A 109 -10.93 -2.11 5.46
C MET A 109 -12.24 -1.48 4.98
N ALA A 110 -13.23 -2.31 4.68
CA ALA A 110 -14.55 -1.84 4.26
C ALA A 110 -15.18 -0.95 5.33
N TYR A 111 -15.12 -1.38 6.60
CA TYR A 111 -15.67 -0.62 7.71
C TYR A 111 -14.95 0.73 7.90
N LEU A 112 -13.62 0.74 7.83
CA LEU A 112 -12.82 1.96 7.99
C LEU A 112 -13.12 2.96 6.86
N VAL A 113 -13.06 2.55 5.60
CA VAL A 113 -13.27 3.41 4.43
C VAL A 113 -14.65 4.08 4.51
N GLU A 114 -15.70 3.29 4.72
CA GLU A 114 -17.07 3.81 4.81
C GLU A 114 -17.20 4.89 5.91
N ASN A 115 -16.65 4.63 7.09
CA ASN A 115 -16.84 5.52 8.24
C ASN A 115 -15.89 6.71 8.27
N ALA A 116 -14.70 6.59 7.66
CA ALA A 116 -13.77 7.69 7.44
C ALA A 116 -14.37 8.71 6.43
N HIS A 117 -14.91 8.21 5.32
CA HIS A 117 -15.55 9.06 4.29
C HIS A 117 -16.76 9.84 4.83
N LYS A 118 -17.56 9.26 5.73
CA LYS A 118 -18.65 9.99 6.42
C LYS A 118 -18.15 11.21 7.21
N ARG A 119 -16.87 11.27 7.53
CA ARG A 119 -16.20 12.35 8.27
C ARG A 119 -15.32 13.24 7.39
N GLY A 120 -15.30 13.00 6.07
CA GLY A 120 -14.44 13.71 5.13
C GLY A 120 -12.96 13.37 5.26
N ILE A 121 -12.63 12.19 5.79
CA ILE A 121 -11.26 11.69 5.95
C ILE A 121 -10.96 10.73 4.81
N GLU A 122 -9.92 11.01 4.03
CA GLU A 122 -9.42 10.14 2.97
C GLU A 122 -8.72 8.89 3.57
N VAL A 123 -8.84 7.75 2.91
CA VAL A 123 -8.17 6.50 3.30
C VAL A 123 -7.23 6.04 2.19
N TYR A 124 -5.97 5.90 2.54
CA TYR A 124 -4.94 5.33 1.65
C TYR A 124 -4.57 3.93 2.13
N ALA A 125 -4.57 2.98 1.21
CA ALA A 125 -4.06 1.64 1.48
C ALA A 125 -2.53 1.69 1.56
N TRP A 126 -1.99 1.54 2.77
CA TRP A 126 -0.57 1.36 2.97
C TRP A 126 -0.19 -0.11 2.74
N MET A 127 0.70 -0.34 1.82
CA MET A 127 1.11 -1.68 1.40
C MET A 127 2.64 -1.80 1.43
N ASN A 128 3.11 -2.90 1.97
CA ASN A 128 4.49 -3.32 1.89
C ASN A 128 4.65 -4.23 0.64
N PRO A 129 5.38 -3.82 -0.41
CA PRO A 129 5.32 -4.54 -1.68
C PRO A 129 6.02 -5.90 -1.69
N TYR A 130 7.13 -6.07 -0.97
CA TYR A 130 7.96 -7.27 -1.11
C TYR A 130 8.15 -8.07 0.17
N ARG A 131 7.94 -7.49 1.35
CA ARG A 131 8.17 -8.19 2.60
C ARG A 131 7.23 -9.38 2.75
N TYR A 132 7.81 -10.57 2.91
CA TYR A 132 7.08 -11.80 3.17
C TYR A 132 7.18 -12.20 4.64
N ILE A 133 8.38 -12.19 5.21
CA ILE A 133 8.64 -12.47 6.62
C ILE A 133 9.68 -11.49 7.14
N ASN A 134 9.43 -10.92 8.32
CA ASN A 134 10.44 -10.18 9.06
C ASN A 134 11.20 -11.11 10.01
N SER A 135 12.25 -10.61 10.62
CA SER A 135 13.11 -11.37 11.54
C SER A 135 12.43 -11.94 12.78
N THR A 136 11.17 -11.60 13.04
CA THR A 136 10.37 -12.14 14.16
C THR A 136 9.81 -13.52 13.85
N TYR A 137 9.61 -13.83 12.56
CA TYR A 137 9.03 -15.10 12.08
C TYR A 137 10.08 -15.90 11.31
N SER A 138 11.08 -16.45 12.05
CA SER A 138 12.21 -17.16 11.44
C SER A 138 11.84 -18.50 10.79
N THR A 139 10.68 -19.07 11.14
CA THR A 139 10.25 -20.39 10.65
C THR A 139 9.28 -20.34 9.46
N GLY A 140 8.93 -19.12 8.99
CA GLY A 140 7.92 -18.95 7.94
C GLY A 140 6.49 -19.14 8.43
N TRP A 141 5.55 -19.17 7.48
CA TRP A 141 4.13 -19.31 7.79
C TRP A 141 3.65 -20.76 7.75
N GLY A 142 4.48 -21.70 7.26
CA GLY A 142 4.11 -23.09 7.07
C GLY A 142 2.89 -23.21 6.14
N ASN A 143 1.88 -23.97 6.55
CA ASN A 143 0.64 -24.16 5.78
C ASN A 143 -0.43 -23.08 6.05
N ALA A 144 -0.16 -22.11 6.91
CA ALA A 144 -1.13 -21.07 7.23
C ALA A 144 -1.45 -20.20 6.01
N GLY A 145 -2.73 -20.09 5.67
CA GLY A 145 -3.18 -19.37 4.48
C GLY A 145 -3.33 -20.23 3.21
N GLY A 146 -3.03 -21.53 3.28
CA GLY A 146 -3.23 -22.49 2.17
C GLY A 146 -2.49 -22.07 0.87
N ASP A 147 -3.16 -22.19 -0.26
CA ASP A 147 -2.58 -21.87 -1.60
C ASP A 147 -2.32 -20.37 -1.81
N LYS A 148 -2.91 -19.50 -1.01
CA LYS A 148 -2.59 -18.07 -1.02
C LYS A 148 -1.28 -17.74 -0.30
N ASN A 149 -0.67 -18.71 0.38
CA ASN A 149 0.64 -18.60 1.00
C ASN A 149 1.73 -18.92 -0.03
N TYR A 150 2.60 -17.97 -0.32
CA TYR A 150 3.63 -18.13 -1.36
C TYR A 150 4.70 -19.20 -1.02
N GLU A 151 4.91 -19.54 0.24
CA GLU A 151 5.77 -20.69 0.58
C GLU A 151 5.21 -22.02 0.03
N ASN A 152 3.89 -22.12 -0.13
CA ASN A 152 3.23 -23.30 -0.67
C ASN A 152 3.11 -23.23 -2.20
N SER A 153 2.65 -22.08 -2.72
CA SER A 153 2.29 -21.94 -4.14
C SER A 153 3.43 -21.50 -5.05
N HIS A 154 4.36 -20.67 -4.51
CA HIS A 154 5.43 -20.05 -5.29
C HIS A 154 6.73 -19.93 -4.47
N PRO A 155 7.30 -21.05 -3.97
CA PRO A 155 8.52 -21.00 -3.16
C PRO A 155 9.73 -20.42 -3.91
N ASP A 156 9.73 -20.50 -5.23
CA ASP A 156 10.71 -19.93 -6.16
C ASP A 156 10.67 -18.40 -6.25
N TRP A 157 9.59 -17.78 -5.77
CA TRP A 157 9.49 -16.31 -5.69
C TRP A 157 10.21 -15.72 -4.48
N LEU A 158 10.67 -16.55 -3.54
CA LEU A 158 11.15 -16.09 -2.24
C LEU A 158 12.68 -16.03 -2.19
N ILE A 159 13.20 -14.88 -1.78
CA ILE A 159 14.58 -14.73 -1.34
C ILE A 159 14.61 -14.82 0.19
N LYS A 160 15.25 -15.86 0.74
CA LYS A 160 15.46 -16.02 2.17
C LYS A 160 16.89 -15.60 2.50
N TRP A 161 17.02 -14.57 3.33
CA TRP A 161 18.31 -14.02 3.74
C TRP A 161 18.50 -14.11 5.24
N GLU A 162 19.59 -14.75 5.65
CA GLU A 162 19.97 -14.85 7.05
C GLU A 162 21.05 -13.82 7.39
N ASN A 163 20.82 -13.06 8.45
CA ASN A 163 21.75 -12.08 8.97
C ASN A 163 21.67 -12.02 10.50
N ASN A 164 22.81 -12.21 11.17
CA ASN A 164 22.91 -12.18 12.64
C ASN A 164 21.88 -13.06 13.36
N GLY A 165 21.68 -14.29 12.89
CA GLY A 165 20.75 -15.26 13.46
C GLY A 165 19.27 -14.92 13.24
N ARG A 166 18.96 -14.01 12.32
CA ARG A 166 17.61 -13.64 11.94
C ARG A 166 17.38 -13.92 10.46
N THR A 167 16.23 -14.50 10.13
CA THR A 167 15.82 -14.76 8.75
C THR A 167 14.89 -13.66 8.26
N TRP A 168 15.22 -13.09 7.12
CA TRP A 168 14.38 -12.18 6.37
C TRP A 168 13.94 -12.88 5.10
N THR A 169 12.67 -12.76 4.74
CA THR A 169 12.17 -13.29 3.48
C THR A 169 11.42 -12.21 2.73
N ILE A 170 11.79 -12.02 1.48
CA ILE A 170 11.13 -11.09 0.57
C ILE A 170 10.70 -11.82 -0.70
N LEU A 171 9.70 -11.29 -1.38
CA LEU A 171 9.46 -11.62 -2.79
C LEU A 171 10.63 -11.11 -3.62
N ASN A 172 11.06 -11.89 -4.61
CA ASN A 172 12.18 -11.53 -5.49
C ASN A 172 11.77 -10.42 -6.50
N PRO A 173 12.28 -9.19 -6.37
CA PRO A 173 11.88 -8.10 -7.24
C PRO A 173 12.35 -8.23 -8.69
N ALA A 174 13.26 -9.17 -8.97
CA ALA A 174 13.76 -9.43 -10.32
C ALA A 174 12.76 -10.21 -11.19
N LEU A 175 11.83 -10.93 -10.56
CA LEU A 175 10.90 -11.81 -11.28
C LEU A 175 9.72 -11.01 -11.86
N PRO A 176 9.45 -11.11 -13.16
CA PRO A 176 8.28 -10.48 -13.80
C PRO A 176 6.96 -10.90 -13.15
N GLU A 177 6.85 -12.16 -12.75
CA GLU A 177 5.66 -12.73 -12.10
C GLU A 177 5.39 -12.10 -10.74
N VAL A 178 6.44 -11.77 -9.98
CA VAL A 178 6.34 -11.06 -8.71
C VAL A 178 5.89 -9.62 -8.93
N LYS A 179 6.44 -8.93 -9.94
CA LYS A 179 5.99 -7.57 -10.30
C LYS A 179 4.51 -7.57 -10.68
N GLN A 180 4.09 -8.52 -11.54
CA GLN A 180 2.70 -8.67 -11.92
C GLN A 180 1.80 -8.97 -10.72
N ARG A 181 2.23 -9.83 -9.80
CA ARG A 181 1.47 -10.16 -8.58
C ARG A 181 1.24 -8.92 -7.70
N ILE A 182 2.24 -8.04 -7.53
CA ILE A 182 2.08 -6.80 -6.78
C ILE A 182 1.05 -5.89 -7.45
N ILE A 183 1.08 -5.81 -8.78
CA ILE A 183 0.09 -5.06 -9.56
C ILE A 183 -1.31 -5.67 -9.34
N ASP A 184 -1.46 -6.97 -9.51
CA ASP A 184 -2.74 -7.66 -9.37
C ASP A 184 -3.36 -7.49 -7.98
N VAL A 185 -2.55 -7.61 -6.92
CA VAL A 185 -2.98 -7.40 -5.53
C VAL A 185 -3.45 -5.96 -5.33
N THR A 186 -2.73 -4.99 -5.87
CA THR A 186 -3.09 -3.58 -5.74
C THR A 186 -4.37 -3.26 -6.52
N ILE A 187 -4.51 -3.77 -7.73
CA ILE A 187 -5.70 -3.57 -8.56
C ILE A 187 -6.91 -4.28 -7.95
N ASP A 188 -6.76 -5.49 -7.38
CA ASP A 188 -7.83 -6.16 -6.63
C ASP A 188 -8.33 -5.28 -5.47
N LEU A 189 -7.42 -4.72 -4.67
CA LEU A 189 -7.76 -3.84 -3.56
C LEU A 189 -8.54 -2.61 -4.03
N ILE A 190 -7.98 -1.83 -4.95
CA ILE A 190 -8.62 -0.58 -5.39
C ILE A 190 -9.92 -0.82 -6.15
N SER A 191 -10.11 -2.01 -6.74
CA SER A 191 -11.36 -2.37 -7.42
C SER A 191 -12.49 -2.66 -6.44
N LYS A 192 -12.16 -3.26 -5.30
CA LYS A 192 -13.13 -3.66 -4.27
C LYS A 192 -13.46 -2.54 -3.28
N TYR A 193 -12.48 -1.69 -2.99
CA TYR A 193 -12.61 -0.67 -1.95
C TYR A 193 -12.48 0.73 -2.56
N ASP A 194 -13.24 1.66 -2.01
CA ASP A 194 -13.21 3.07 -2.43
C ASP A 194 -12.11 3.84 -1.69
N VAL A 195 -10.88 3.36 -1.84
CA VAL A 195 -9.72 4.05 -1.27
C VAL A 195 -9.31 5.25 -2.13
N ASP A 196 -8.86 6.32 -1.50
CA ASP A 196 -8.43 7.56 -2.16
C ASP A 196 -7.02 7.44 -2.75
N GLY A 197 -6.23 6.51 -2.22
CA GLY A 197 -4.87 6.28 -2.70
C GLY A 197 -4.27 4.97 -2.21
N VAL A 198 -3.09 4.70 -2.76
CA VAL A 198 -2.20 3.61 -2.34
C VAL A 198 -0.86 4.23 -1.99
N VAL A 199 -0.26 3.79 -0.90
CA VAL A 199 1.10 4.19 -0.52
C VAL A 199 1.95 2.97 -0.25
N PHE A 200 3.16 2.95 -0.83
CA PHE A 200 4.19 1.99 -0.47
C PHE A 200 5.16 2.63 0.51
N ASP A 201 5.63 1.84 1.47
CA ASP A 201 6.71 2.22 2.38
C ASP A 201 8.10 1.96 1.75
N ASP A 202 9.12 1.77 2.57
CA ASP A 202 10.53 1.65 2.17
C ASP A 202 11.04 0.19 2.07
N TYR A 203 10.15 -0.80 2.19
CA TYR A 203 10.55 -2.21 2.19
C TYR A 203 10.54 -2.80 0.77
N PHE A 204 11.54 -2.41 -0.04
CA PHE A 204 11.78 -2.97 -1.37
C PHE A 204 12.78 -4.14 -1.30
N TYR A 205 13.99 -4.00 -1.85
CA TYR A 205 15.07 -4.93 -1.53
C TYR A 205 15.46 -4.80 -0.07
N GLN A 206 15.76 -5.95 0.56
CA GLN A 206 16.28 -5.91 1.92
C GLN A 206 17.60 -5.14 1.96
N ASN A 207 17.70 -4.16 2.83
CA ASN A 207 18.91 -3.35 2.96
C ASN A 207 20.10 -4.23 3.37
N GLY A 208 21.22 -4.12 2.63
CA GLY A 208 22.40 -4.95 2.84
C GLY A 208 22.30 -6.38 2.28
N LEU A 209 21.28 -6.71 1.48
CA LEU A 209 21.18 -8.03 0.84
C LEU A 209 22.43 -8.32 0.00
N PRO A 210 23.23 -9.38 0.33
CA PRO A 210 24.43 -9.72 -0.41
C PRO A 210 24.12 -10.03 -1.88
N ALA A 211 25.08 -9.77 -2.76
CA ALA A 211 24.95 -9.98 -4.21
C ALA A 211 24.71 -11.45 -4.60
N SER A 212 25.09 -12.39 -3.75
CA SER A 212 24.93 -13.83 -4.00
C SER A 212 23.48 -14.31 -4.00
N TYR A 213 22.56 -13.59 -3.35
CA TYR A 213 21.18 -14.04 -3.17
C TYR A 213 20.30 -13.93 -4.42
N ASP A 214 20.65 -13.05 -5.35
CA ASP A 214 19.99 -12.90 -6.65
C ASP A 214 20.98 -13.00 -7.83
N ALA A 215 22.18 -13.57 -7.59
CA ALA A 215 23.24 -13.72 -8.59
C ALA A 215 22.76 -14.50 -9.83
N ALA A 216 21.93 -15.53 -9.65
CA ALA A 216 21.41 -16.33 -10.75
C ALA A 216 20.49 -15.51 -11.68
N ASP A 217 19.66 -14.63 -11.14
CA ASP A 217 18.77 -13.79 -11.93
C ASP A 217 19.56 -12.64 -12.58
N TYR A 218 20.55 -12.09 -11.89
CA TYR A 218 21.48 -11.14 -12.48
C TYR A 218 22.30 -11.74 -13.63
N ALA A 219 22.73 -13.01 -13.50
CA ALA A 219 23.40 -13.72 -14.59
C ALA A 219 22.51 -13.91 -15.84
N LYS A 220 21.21 -14.17 -15.65
CA LYS A 220 20.25 -14.20 -16.77
C LYS A 220 20.14 -12.84 -17.46
N TYR A 221 20.09 -11.74 -16.67
CA TYR A 221 20.06 -10.38 -17.20
C TYR A 221 21.30 -10.07 -18.04
N THR A 222 22.51 -10.38 -17.54
CA THR A 222 23.77 -10.14 -18.30
C THR A 222 23.89 -11.02 -19.53
N ALA A 223 23.48 -12.30 -19.45
CA ALA A 223 23.44 -13.20 -20.59
C ALA A 223 22.47 -12.73 -21.70
N ALA A 224 21.42 -12.01 -21.33
CA ALA A 224 20.51 -11.35 -22.27
C ALA A 224 21.04 -10.01 -22.84
N GLY A 225 22.31 -9.66 -22.55
CA GLY A 225 22.95 -8.43 -23.03
C GLY A 225 22.80 -7.23 -22.11
N GLY A 226 22.33 -7.44 -20.89
CA GLY A 226 22.24 -6.37 -19.88
C GLY A 226 23.61 -5.87 -19.43
N THR A 227 23.78 -4.55 -19.26
CA THR A 227 25.06 -3.91 -18.99
C THR A 227 25.11 -3.16 -17.66
N MET A 228 24.01 -3.08 -16.91
CA MET A 228 23.98 -2.40 -15.62
C MET A 228 24.81 -3.19 -14.58
N SER A 229 25.35 -2.47 -13.59
CA SER A 229 25.83 -3.13 -12.37
C SER A 229 24.69 -3.86 -11.67
N GLN A 230 24.98 -4.90 -10.86
CA GLN A 230 23.95 -5.62 -10.13
C GLN A 230 23.14 -4.69 -9.22
N LEU A 231 23.77 -3.68 -8.64
CA LEU A 231 23.09 -2.70 -7.79
C LEU A 231 22.14 -1.81 -8.59
N ASP A 232 22.54 -1.33 -9.77
CA ASP A 232 21.68 -0.55 -10.64
C ASP A 232 20.56 -1.39 -11.23
N TRP A 233 20.84 -2.65 -11.58
CA TRP A 233 19.83 -3.60 -12.02
C TRP A 233 18.77 -3.86 -10.94
N ARG A 234 19.16 -3.99 -9.66
CA ARG A 234 18.20 -4.08 -8.54
C ARG A 234 17.33 -2.84 -8.44
N ARG A 235 17.91 -1.63 -8.56
CA ARG A 235 17.14 -0.36 -8.58
C ARG A 235 16.16 -0.34 -9.75
N GLU A 236 16.60 -0.75 -10.93
CA GLU A 236 15.77 -0.75 -12.12
C GLU A 236 14.61 -1.75 -12.02
N ASN A 237 14.80 -2.91 -11.39
CA ASN A 237 13.71 -3.86 -11.12
C ASN A 237 12.59 -3.21 -10.28
N VAL A 238 12.95 -2.44 -9.27
CA VAL A 238 11.98 -1.72 -8.43
C VAL A 238 11.34 -0.56 -9.20
N ASN A 239 12.14 0.25 -9.91
CA ASN A 239 11.64 1.35 -10.73
C ASN A 239 10.65 0.89 -11.80
N ASP A 240 10.94 -0.23 -12.43
CA ASP A 240 10.09 -0.84 -13.44
C ASP A 240 8.74 -1.28 -12.85
N MET A 241 8.76 -1.96 -11.70
CA MET A 241 7.52 -2.30 -11.00
C MET A 241 6.69 -1.06 -10.65
N VAL A 242 7.33 -0.01 -10.13
CA VAL A 242 6.67 1.26 -9.76
C VAL A 242 6.02 1.92 -10.99
N ARG A 243 6.73 1.97 -12.13
CA ARG A 243 6.17 2.52 -13.38
C ARG A 243 4.97 1.73 -13.87
N GLN A 244 5.06 0.39 -13.90
CA GLN A 244 3.98 -0.48 -14.34
C GLN A 244 2.77 -0.38 -13.41
N LEU A 245 2.99 -0.38 -12.11
CA LEU A 245 1.93 -0.22 -11.11
C LEU A 245 1.22 1.13 -11.24
N TYR A 246 2.00 2.23 -11.37
CA TYR A 246 1.41 3.56 -11.58
C TYR A 246 0.50 3.58 -12.82
N ALA A 247 0.99 3.03 -13.94
CA ALA A 247 0.21 2.95 -15.17
C ALA A 247 -1.08 2.11 -14.98
N ALA A 248 -0.98 0.97 -14.30
CA ALA A 248 -2.12 0.10 -14.00
C ALA A 248 -3.16 0.79 -13.10
N ILE A 249 -2.74 1.46 -12.04
CA ILE A 249 -3.63 2.24 -11.16
C ILE A 249 -4.37 3.30 -11.98
N LYS A 250 -3.65 4.09 -12.80
CA LYS A 250 -4.24 5.16 -13.60
C LYS A 250 -5.17 4.65 -14.69
N ALA A 251 -4.92 3.47 -15.23
CA ALA A 251 -5.83 2.81 -16.17
C ALA A 251 -7.11 2.29 -15.49
N ALA A 252 -7.01 1.75 -14.26
CA ALA A 252 -8.15 1.21 -13.53
C ALA A 252 -9.00 2.30 -12.85
N LYS A 253 -8.37 3.20 -12.10
CA LYS A 253 -9.01 4.32 -11.38
C LYS A 253 -8.11 5.57 -11.43
N PRO A 254 -8.28 6.46 -12.42
CA PRO A 254 -7.37 7.61 -12.64
C PRO A 254 -7.27 8.56 -11.44
N TRP A 255 -8.32 8.63 -10.61
CA TRP A 255 -8.36 9.50 -9.42
C TRP A 255 -7.63 8.93 -8.22
N VAL A 256 -7.41 7.62 -8.13
CA VAL A 256 -6.65 7.01 -7.04
C VAL A 256 -5.20 7.50 -7.09
N ARG A 257 -4.76 8.09 -5.97
CA ARG A 257 -3.38 8.58 -5.85
C ARG A 257 -2.43 7.42 -5.55
N PHE A 258 -1.18 7.54 -6.01
CA PHE A 258 -0.13 6.61 -5.67
C PHE A 258 1.06 7.36 -5.12
N GLY A 259 1.55 6.93 -3.97
CA GLY A 259 2.69 7.52 -3.28
C GLY A 259 3.68 6.48 -2.80
N ILE A 260 4.90 6.93 -2.53
CA ILE A 260 5.97 6.13 -1.93
C ILE A 260 6.52 6.92 -0.75
N GLY A 261 6.64 6.28 0.42
CA GLY A 261 7.32 6.81 1.60
C GLY A 261 8.70 6.16 1.72
N PRO A 262 9.73 6.65 1.00
CA PRO A 262 11.05 6.04 1.04
C PRO A 262 11.72 6.29 2.37
N ALA A 263 12.68 5.42 2.72
CA ALA A 263 13.55 5.66 3.87
C ALA A 263 14.25 7.02 3.72
N GLY A 264 14.15 7.86 4.74
CA GLY A 264 14.75 9.19 4.78
C GLY A 264 16.27 9.14 5.00
N VAL A 265 16.98 8.47 4.10
CA VAL A 265 18.45 8.44 4.13
C VAL A 265 18.96 9.62 3.31
N ALA A 266 19.46 10.64 4.01
CA ALA A 266 20.29 11.66 3.38
C ALA A 266 21.60 10.99 2.96
N GLY A 267 21.87 10.98 1.64
CA GLY A 267 23.15 10.53 1.09
C GLY A 267 24.26 11.52 1.38
#